data_be93bbdf7259262f6aeb8d47738e7087
#
_entry.id   be93bbdf7259262f6aeb8d47738e7087
#
_cell.length_a   1.000
_cell.length_b   1.000
_cell.length_c   1.000
_cell.angle_alpha   90.00
_cell.angle_beta   90.00
_cell.angle_gamma   90.00
#
_symmetry.space_group_name_H-M   'P 1'
#
loop_
_entity.id
_entity.type
_entity.pdbx_description
1 polymer ?
#
loop_
_entity_poly.entity_id
_entity_poly.type
_entity_poly.pdbx_seq_one_letter_code
_entity_poly.pdbx_strand_id
1 'polypeptide(L)'
;MTIELVDGKAGVAHISSEDKAIIHQAKFSKSDVVFDWGDAFKCSMSSSNRATIGTGCASIQGLDWHITAAESVTISNGSQGMKRNDLICAHYHRNASNGNENVELTVLKGSPNATAAADPEVPSGKILSGAVDAYMPLWRIPLDGITVGTPVRLFTPRGALWDSVFRCGLINANTDNNGMVTADNPFQTTDGVFALCQLWPNGMADAAGKCFEAFLWDMTNSRLRFRIRRVDNLDWVDRQGVRVYWVAFKQQS
;
A
#
# COMPACT_ATOMS: atom_id res chain seq x y z
N MET A 1 -16.11 11.49 31.55
CA MET A 1 -14.66 11.24 31.43
C MET A 1 -14.33 11.33 29.96
N THR A 2 -13.35 12.14 29.57
CA THR A 2 -12.99 12.40 28.17
C THR A 2 -11.83 11.54 27.67
N ILE A 3 -11.26 10.70 28.56
CA ILE A 3 -10.18 9.78 28.23
C ILE A 3 -10.72 8.35 28.36
N GLU A 4 -10.57 7.56 27.29
CA GLU A 4 -11.01 6.19 27.19
C GLU A 4 -9.87 5.27 26.75
N LEU A 5 -9.78 4.09 27.35
CA LEU A 5 -8.82 3.05 26.94
C LEU A 5 -9.50 2.14 25.90
N VAL A 6 -9.11 2.29 24.63
CA VAL A 6 -9.77 1.64 23.49
C VAL A 6 -9.62 0.12 23.51
N ASP A 7 -8.44 -0.40 23.84
CA ASP A 7 -8.13 -1.83 23.84
C ASP A 7 -8.22 -2.48 25.24
N GLY A 8 -8.72 -1.75 26.23
CA GLY A 8 -8.80 -2.22 27.61
C GLY A 8 -10.12 -2.89 27.94
N LYS A 9 -10.11 -3.78 28.93
CA LYS A 9 -11.33 -4.39 29.47
C LYS A 9 -11.94 -3.49 30.54
N ALA A 10 -13.12 -2.95 30.27
CA ALA A 10 -13.84 -2.06 31.22
C ALA A 10 -15.14 -2.66 31.78
N GLY A 11 -15.29 -3.98 31.77
CA GLY A 11 -16.46 -4.66 32.34
C GLY A 11 -17.74 -4.69 31.49
N VAL A 12 -17.77 -3.94 30.40
CA VAL A 12 -18.83 -3.91 29.35
C VAL A 12 -18.18 -3.96 27.97
N ALA A 13 -18.95 -3.96 26.89
CA ALA A 13 -18.40 -3.86 25.53
C ALA A 13 -17.42 -2.68 25.46
N HIS A 14 -16.19 -2.94 25.11
CA HIS A 14 -15.04 -2.08 25.42
C HIS A 14 -14.33 -1.49 24.21
N ILE A 15 -14.76 -1.81 23.01
CA ILE A 15 -14.23 -1.20 21.77
C ILE A 15 -15.43 -0.83 20.91
N SER A 16 -15.61 0.47 20.67
CA SER A 16 -16.56 0.93 19.67
C SER A 16 -15.93 0.90 18.28
N SER A 17 -16.75 0.79 17.25
CA SER A 17 -16.28 0.91 15.86
C SER A 17 -15.68 2.29 15.60
N GLU A 18 -16.21 3.34 16.22
CA GLU A 18 -15.70 4.71 16.11
C GLU A 18 -14.29 4.84 16.68
N ASP A 19 -14.05 4.32 17.91
CA ASP A 19 -12.73 4.35 18.55
C ASP A 19 -11.71 3.57 17.72
N LYS A 20 -12.10 2.38 17.25
CA LYS A 20 -11.26 1.56 16.39
C LYS A 20 -10.91 2.30 15.10
N ALA A 21 -11.89 2.91 14.44
CA ALA A 21 -11.68 3.69 13.21
C ALA A 21 -10.74 4.89 13.44
N ILE A 22 -10.92 5.64 14.52
CA ILE A 22 -10.06 6.79 14.89
C ILE A 22 -8.61 6.33 15.06
N ILE A 23 -8.39 5.31 15.88
CA ILE A 23 -7.04 4.79 16.16
C ILE A 23 -6.39 4.22 14.90
N HIS A 24 -7.14 3.47 14.09
CA HIS A 24 -6.65 2.94 12.83
C HIS A 24 -6.25 4.05 11.85
N GLN A 25 -7.12 5.06 11.66
CA GLN A 25 -6.82 6.20 10.81
C GLN A 25 -5.59 6.99 11.29
N ALA A 26 -5.40 7.13 12.61
CA ALA A 26 -4.25 7.80 13.18
C ALA A 26 -2.95 7.01 12.96
N LYS A 27 -2.99 5.67 13.01
CA LYS A 27 -1.82 4.80 12.87
C LYS A 27 -1.43 4.53 11.41
N PHE A 28 -2.39 4.40 10.50
CA PHE A 28 -2.16 3.92 9.14
C PHE A 28 -2.59 4.93 8.07
N SER A 29 -3.88 5.19 7.91
CA SER A 29 -4.38 6.13 6.90
C SER A 29 -5.85 6.48 7.14
N LYS A 30 -6.25 7.69 6.71
CA LYS A 30 -7.65 8.10 6.59
C LYS A 30 -8.32 7.58 5.32
N SER A 31 -7.54 7.06 4.38
CA SER A 31 -8.02 6.50 3.12
C SER A 31 -8.36 5.03 3.28
N ASP A 32 -9.24 4.56 2.42
CA ASP A 32 -9.50 3.14 2.27
C ASP A 32 -8.26 2.40 1.79
N VAL A 33 -8.04 1.19 2.32
CA VAL A 33 -6.84 0.39 2.04
C VAL A 33 -7.23 -1.06 1.82
N VAL A 34 -6.73 -1.67 0.75
CA VAL A 34 -6.69 -3.13 0.59
C VAL A 34 -5.30 -3.61 0.98
N PHE A 35 -5.23 -4.63 1.83
CA PHE A 35 -3.96 -5.23 2.25
C PHE A 35 -3.53 -6.35 1.30
N ASP A 36 -2.23 -6.55 1.15
CA ASP A 36 -1.65 -7.65 0.39
C ASP A 36 -1.72 -8.94 1.23
N TRP A 37 -2.94 -9.49 1.30
CA TRP A 37 -3.28 -10.69 2.03
C TRP A 37 -4.28 -11.54 1.25
N GLY A 38 -4.09 -12.86 1.27
CA GLY A 38 -4.90 -13.79 0.52
C GLY A 38 -4.78 -13.56 -0.99
N ASP A 39 -5.88 -13.50 -1.70
CA ASP A 39 -5.93 -13.16 -3.13
C ASP A 39 -5.98 -11.64 -3.38
N ALA A 40 -5.87 -10.82 -2.34
CA ALA A 40 -6.07 -9.37 -2.39
C ALA A 40 -7.33 -8.99 -3.20
N PHE A 41 -8.44 -9.69 -2.92
CA PHE A 41 -9.74 -9.55 -3.61
C PHE A 41 -9.68 -9.71 -5.13
N LYS A 42 -8.84 -10.61 -5.65
CA LYS A 42 -8.76 -10.88 -7.09
C LYS A 42 -10.14 -11.11 -7.68
N CYS A 43 -10.45 -10.39 -8.76
CA CYS A 43 -11.72 -10.52 -9.47
C CYS A 43 -11.54 -11.35 -10.74
N SER A 44 -12.46 -12.25 -10.98
CA SER A 44 -12.60 -13.00 -12.24
C SER A 44 -14.06 -13.09 -12.64
N MET A 45 -14.33 -13.04 -13.95
CA MET A 45 -15.68 -13.30 -14.47
C MET A 45 -15.90 -14.80 -14.56
N SER A 46 -16.82 -15.34 -13.78
CA SER A 46 -17.24 -16.75 -13.87
C SER A 46 -18.31 -17.00 -14.94
N SER A 47 -19.01 -15.94 -15.34
CA SER A 47 -19.92 -15.91 -16.50
C SER A 47 -20.11 -14.47 -16.98
N SER A 48 -20.91 -14.23 -18.03
CA SER A 48 -21.21 -12.90 -18.56
C SER A 48 -21.93 -11.97 -17.56
N ASN A 49 -22.48 -12.49 -16.49
CA ASN A 49 -23.21 -11.71 -15.49
C ASN A 49 -22.84 -12.06 -14.05
N ARG A 50 -21.73 -12.77 -13.84
CA ARG A 50 -21.29 -13.18 -12.51
C ARG A 50 -19.79 -12.97 -12.35
N ALA A 51 -19.40 -12.09 -11.44
CA ALA A 51 -18.04 -11.93 -10.99
C ALA A 51 -17.81 -12.75 -9.71
N THR A 52 -16.59 -13.26 -9.57
CA THR A 52 -16.11 -13.92 -8.34
C THR A 52 -14.98 -13.08 -7.77
N ILE A 53 -15.08 -12.73 -6.48
CA ILE A 53 -14.09 -12.00 -5.72
C ILE A 53 -13.40 -12.98 -4.77
N GLY A 54 -12.09 -13.09 -4.88
CA GLY A 54 -11.26 -13.96 -4.03
C GLY A 54 -11.12 -13.44 -2.60
N THR A 55 -10.38 -14.20 -1.80
CA THR A 55 -10.08 -13.85 -0.41
C THR A 55 -9.29 -12.53 -0.34
N GLY A 56 -9.42 -11.81 0.77
CA GLY A 56 -8.73 -10.56 0.96
C GLY A 56 -9.06 -9.90 2.30
N CYS A 57 -8.28 -8.90 2.64
CA CYS A 57 -8.46 -8.08 3.84
C CYS A 57 -8.33 -6.60 3.47
N ALA A 58 -9.16 -5.75 4.05
CA ALA A 58 -9.15 -4.31 3.79
C ALA A 58 -9.62 -3.51 5.00
N SER A 59 -9.43 -2.21 4.93
CA SER A 59 -9.98 -1.23 5.85
C SER A 59 -10.78 -0.18 5.09
N ILE A 60 -12.05 -0.01 5.44
CA ILE A 60 -12.92 1.06 4.94
C ILE A 60 -13.01 2.16 6.01
N GLN A 61 -12.42 3.32 5.74
CA GLN A 61 -12.36 4.47 6.65
C GLN A 61 -11.92 4.10 8.09
N GLY A 62 -11.02 3.10 8.22
CA GLY A 62 -10.48 2.63 9.50
C GLY A 62 -11.21 1.44 10.13
N LEU A 63 -12.28 0.93 9.51
CA LEU A 63 -12.95 -0.31 9.93
C LEU A 63 -12.45 -1.47 9.09
N ASP A 64 -11.82 -2.45 9.74
CA ASP A 64 -11.25 -3.62 9.07
C ASP A 64 -12.32 -4.64 8.75
N TRP A 65 -12.21 -5.23 7.57
CA TRP A 65 -13.08 -6.30 7.09
C TRP A 65 -12.31 -7.28 6.20
N HIS A 66 -12.83 -8.48 5.99
CA HIS A 66 -12.18 -9.50 5.18
C HIS A 66 -13.17 -10.45 4.49
N ILE A 67 -12.68 -11.12 3.45
CA ILE A 67 -13.34 -12.25 2.79
C ILE A 67 -12.46 -13.48 3.01
N THR A 68 -12.97 -14.50 3.68
CA THR A 68 -12.22 -15.75 3.98
C THR A 68 -12.47 -16.86 2.96
N ALA A 69 -13.51 -16.76 2.16
CA ALA A 69 -13.81 -17.66 1.02
C ALA A 69 -14.35 -16.84 -0.14
N ALA A 70 -14.02 -17.25 -1.36
CA ALA A 70 -14.44 -16.50 -2.55
C ALA A 70 -15.96 -16.27 -2.60
N GLU A 71 -16.37 -15.05 -2.90
CA GLU A 71 -17.77 -14.64 -3.01
C GLU A 71 -18.14 -14.27 -4.45
N SER A 72 -19.42 -14.40 -4.77
CA SER A 72 -19.94 -14.09 -6.10
C SER A 72 -20.86 -12.89 -6.07
N VAL A 73 -20.68 -12.01 -7.07
CA VAL A 73 -21.50 -10.81 -7.28
C VAL A 73 -22.15 -10.86 -8.63
N THR A 74 -23.45 -10.54 -8.69
CA THR A 74 -24.21 -10.52 -9.96
C THR A 74 -24.08 -9.17 -10.64
N ILE A 75 -23.65 -9.19 -11.91
CA ILE A 75 -23.59 -8.01 -12.78
C ILE A 75 -24.83 -8.04 -13.68
N SER A 76 -25.56 -6.95 -13.77
CA SER A 76 -26.71 -6.84 -14.68
C SER A 76 -26.27 -6.96 -16.14
N ASN A 77 -27.01 -7.66 -16.95
CA ASN A 77 -26.70 -7.80 -18.38
C ASN A 77 -26.56 -6.42 -19.05
N GLY A 78 -25.68 -6.32 -20.03
CA GLY A 78 -25.55 -5.16 -20.88
C GLY A 78 -26.72 -5.01 -21.87
N SER A 79 -26.77 -3.89 -22.57
CA SER A 79 -27.77 -3.58 -23.59
C SER A 79 -27.08 -3.39 -24.93
N GLN A 80 -27.61 -4.02 -25.99
CA GLN A 80 -27.02 -3.94 -27.32
C GLN A 80 -26.80 -2.46 -27.76
N GLY A 81 -25.62 -2.17 -28.29
CA GLY A 81 -25.26 -0.83 -28.76
C GLY A 81 -24.99 0.21 -27.65
N MET A 82 -25.00 -0.21 -26.38
CA MET A 82 -24.74 0.66 -25.25
C MET A 82 -23.48 0.23 -24.47
N LYS A 83 -22.75 1.20 -23.98
CA LYS A 83 -21.58 1.02 -23.13
C LYS A 83 -21.85 1.50 -21.73
N ARG A 84 -21.34 0.82 -20.71
CA ARG A 84 -21.39 1.30 -19.33
C ARG A 84 -20.26 0.66 -18.51
N ASN A 85 -19.91 1.27 -17.40
CA ASN A 85 -19.09 0.67 -16.36
C ASN A 85 -19.94 0.40 -15.13
N ASP A 86 -19.86 -0.80 -14.58
CA ASP A 86 -20.39 -1.12 -13.26
C ASP A 86 -19.23 -1.19 -12.27
N LEU A 87 -19.44 -0.74 -11.03
CA LEU A 87 -18.42 -0.82 -9.96
C LEU A 87 -18.83 -1.85 -8.93
N ILE A 88 -17.95 -2.81 -8.66
CA ILE A 88 -18.05 -3.68 -7.49
C ILE A 88 -17.40 -2.95 -6.32
N CYS A 89 -18.18 -2.70 -5.27
CA CYS A 89 -17.74 -2.00 -4.07
C CYS A 89 -17.94 -2.86 -2.83
N ALA A 90 -17.08 -2.68 -1.83
CA ALA A 90 -17.46 -2.99 -0.46
C ALA A 90 -18.39 -1.88 0.04
N HIS A 91 -19.54 -2.27 0.56
CA HIS A 91 -20.56 -1.38 1.10
C HIS A 91 -20.65 -1.60 2.61
N TYR A 92 -20.19 -0.62 3.37
CA TYR A 92 -20.45 -0.55 4.80
C TYR A 92 -21.85 -0.01 5.04
N HIS A 93 -22.61 -0.67 5.91
CA HIS A 93 -23.92 -0.24 6.35
C HIS A 93 -24.07 -0.36 7.85
N ARG A 94 -24.60 0.69 8.50
CA ARG A 94 -24.99 0.70 9.90
C ARG A 94 -26.51 0.86 10.01
N ASN A 95 -27.16 -0.12 10.60
CA ASN A 95 -28.60 -0.06 10.85
C ASN A 95 -28.91 1.01 11.91
N ALA A 96 -29.63 2.06 11.52
CA ALA A 96 -29.92 3.18 12.40
C ALA A 96 -30.80 2.83 13.61
N SER A 97 -31.58 1.73 13.57
CA SER A 97 -32.49 1.35 14.64
C SER A 97 -31.84 0.50 15.73
N ASN A 98 -30.81 -0.30 15.42
CA ASN A 98 -30.18 -1.20 16.38
C ASN A 98 -28.66 -1.06 16.46
N GLY A 99 -28.05 -0.21 15.61
CA GLY A 99 -26.61 0.05 15.58
C GLY A 99 -25.75 -1.08 14.98
N ASN A 100 -26.36 -2.15 14.46
CA ASN A 100 -25.60 -3.24 13.83
C ASN A 100 -24.89 -2.76 12.57
N GLU A 101 -23.64 -3.15 12.43
CA GLU A 101 -22.77 -2.79 11.32
C GLU A 101 -22.40 -4.03 10.52
N ASN A 102 -22.35 -3.89 9.21
CA ASN A 102 -21.89 -4.93 8.29
C ASN A 102 -21.17 -4.34 7.09
N VAL A 103 -20.39 -5.19 6.41
CA VAL A 103 -19.83 -4.91 5.09
C VAL A 103 -20.24 -6.02 4.14
N GLU A 104 -20.71 -5.65 2.95
CA GLU A 104 -21.09 -6.59 1.90
C GLU A 104 -20.55 -6.14 0.55
N LEU A 105 -20.44 -7.07 -0.40
CA LEU A 105 -20.13 -6.72 -1.78
C LEU A 105 -21.41 -6.26 -2.49
N THR A 106 -21.36 -5.10 -3.11
CA THR A 106 -22.47 -4.53 -3.89
C THR A 106 -22.01 -4.05 -5.25
N VAL A 107 -22.96 -3.86 -6.17
CA VAL A 107 -22.69 -3.33 -7.51
C VAL A 107 -23.35 -1.98 -7.68
N LEU A 108 -22.56 -0.94 -7.87
CA LEU A 108 -23.02 0.34 -8.35
C LEU A 108 -23.12 0.25 -9.88
N LYS A 109 -24.36 0.23 -10.39
CA LYS A 109 -24.61 0.12 -11.82
C LYS A 109 -24.45 1.46 -12.52
N GLY A 110 -23.62 1.48 -13.57
CA GLY A 110 -23.46 2.64 -14.41
C GLY A 110 -24.64 2.94 -15.33
N SER A 111 -24.67 4.13 -15.88
CA SER A 111 -25.69 4.56 -16.86
C SER A 111 -25.26 4.13 -18.26
N PRO A 112 -26.13 3.40 -19.02
CA PRO A 112 -25.84 3.04 -20.40
C PRO A 112 -25.69 4.28 -21.29
N ASN A 113 -24.67 4.29 -22.16
CA ASN A 113 -24.39 5.36 -23.11
C ASN A 113 -23.95 4.78 -24.45
N ALA A 114 -24.42 5.32 -25.56
CA ALA A 114 -24.10 4.79 -26.89
C ALA A 114 -22.67 5.09 -27.36
N THR A 115 -22.03 6.13 -26.81
CA THR A 115 -20.69 6.58 -27.27
C THR A 115 -19.56 6.15 -26.33
N ALA A 116 -19.69 6.42 -25.03
CA ALA A 116 -18.64 6.13 -24.05
C ALA A 116 -19.23 5.67 -22.71
N ALA A 117 -18.56 4.71 -22.06
CA ALA A 117 -18.90 4.31 -20.71
C ALA A 117 -18.32 5.33 -19.71
N ALA A 118 -19.07 5.64 -18.66
CA ALA A 118 -18.60 6.38 -17.50
C ALA A 118 -18.81 5.54 -16.23
N ASP A 119 -17.96 5.75 -15.24
CA ASP A 119 -18.15 5.14 -13.93
C ASP A 119 -19.37 5.77 -13.25
N PRO A 120 -20.17 4.99 -12.51
CA PRO A 120 -21.22 5.54 -11.67
C PRO A 120 -20.61 6.38 -10.54
N GLU A 121 -21.38 7.36 -10.07
CA GLU A 121 -21.02 8.12 -8.89
C GLU A 121 -20.98 7.20 -7.66
N VAL A 122 -19.91 7.31 -6.87
CA VAL A 122 -19.75 6.57 -5.62
C VAL A 122 -20.21 7.49 -4.47
N PRO A 123 -21.21 7.06 -3.67
CA PRO A 123 -21.69 7.88 -2.56
C PRO A 123 -20.57 8.15 -1.53
N SER A 124 -20.42 9.40 -1.10
CA SER A 124 -19.29 9.88 -0.28
C SER A 124 -19.60 9.89 1.23
N GLY A 125 -20.20 8.84 1.77
CA GLY A 125 -20.49 8.72 3.21
C GLY A 125 -19.21 8.77 4.05
N LYS A 126 -19.27 9.52 5.18
CA LYS A 126 -18.18 9.62 6.17
C LYS A 126 -18.61 8.95 7.46
N ILE A 127 -18.04 7.78 7.78
CA ILE A 127 -18.41 6.95 8.95
C ILE A 127 -18.24 7.75 10.24
N LEU A 128 -17.09 8.39 10.46
CA LEU A 128 -16.83 9.21 11.66
C LEU A 128 -17.64 10.52 11.73
N SER A 129 -18.38 10.84 10.67
CA SER A 129 -19.32 11.96 10.67
C SER A 129 -20.78 11.50 10.81
N GLY A 130 -21.00 10.21 11.15
CA GLY A 130 -22.32 9.65 11.40
C GLY A 130 -23.03 9.10 10.17
N ALA A 131 -22.35 8.95 9.02
CA ALA A 131 -22.95 8.30 7.86
C ALA A 131 -23.27 6.84 8.19
N VAL A 132 -24.45 6.40 7.76
CA VAL A 132 -24.89 5.00 7.91
C VAL A 132 -24.43 4.12 6.76
N ASP A 133 -24.02 4.73 5.64
CA ASP A 133 -23.51 4.05 4.46
C ASP A 133 -22.18 4.64 4.02
N ALA A 134 -21.24 3.77 3.62
CA ALA A 134 -19.99 4.15 2.98
C ALA A 134 -19.60 3.09 1.93
N TYR A 135 -18.94 3.52 0.86
CA TYR A 135 -18.59 2.66 -0.26
C TYR A 135 -17.10 2.75 -0.55
N MET A 136 -16.48 1.59 -0.73
CA MET A 136 -15.08 1.43 -1.15
C MET A 136 -15.05 0.72 -2.51
N PRO A 137 -14.75 1.41 -3.63
CA PRO A 137 -14.65 0.79 -4.94
C PRO A 137 -13.49 -0.20 -5.01
N LEU A 138 -13.75 -1.40 -5.52
CA LEU A 138 -12.76 -2.45 -5.69
C LEU A 138 -12.46 -2.71 -7.17
N TRP A 139 -13.51 -2.91 -7.98
CA TRP A 139 -13.34 -3.30 -9.37
C TRP A 139 -14.31 -2.56 -10.28
N ARG A 140 -13.82 -2.14 -11.44
CA ARG A 140 -14.66 -1.69 -12.55
C ARG A 140 -14.90 -2.85 -13.50
N ILE A 141 -16.16 -3.07 -13.86
CA ILE A 141 -16.58 -4.05 -14.85
C ILE A 141 -17.08 -3.30 -16.08
N PRO A 142 -16.29 -3.22 -17.16
CA PRO A 142 -16.73 -2.56 -18.39
C PRO A 142 -17.67 -3.48 -19.16
N LEU A 143 -18.74 -2.89 -19.72
CA LEU A 143 -19.69 -3.58 -20.59
C LEU A 143 -19.78 -2.84 -21.93
N ASP A 144 -19.69 -3.57 -23.03
CA ASP A 144 -19.91 -3.08 -24.40
C ASP A 144 -20.96 -3.95 -25.07
N GLY A 145 -22.14 -3.39 -25.30
CA GLY A 145 -23.30 -4.17 -25.70
C GLY A 145 -23.66 -5.19 -24.63
N ILE A 146 -23.74 -6.44 -25.05
CA ILE A 146 -23.97 -7.61 -24.16
C ILE A 146 -22.67 -8.26 -23.68
N THR A 147 -21.52 -7.77 -24.13
CA THR A 147 -20.20 -8.32 -23.79
C THR A 147 -19.66 -7.68 -22.53
N VAL A 148 -19.21 -8.50 -21.60
CA VAL A 148 -18.50 -8.07 -20.41
C VAL A 148 -17.00 -8.09 -20.69
N GLY A 149 -16.32 -6.98 -20.44
CA GLY A 149 -14.88 -6.87 -20.58
C GLY A 149 -14.11 -7.40 -19.37
N THR A 150 -12.80 -7.29 -19.43
CA THR A 150 -11.91 -7.68 -18.33
C THR A 150 -12.09 -6.74 -17.13
N PRO A 151 -12.26 -7.27 -15.90
CA PRO A 151 -12.31 -6.45 -14.70
C PRO A 151 -11.05 -5.58 -14.54
N VAL A 152 -11.24 -4.31 -14.19
CA VAL A 152 -10.16 -3.35 -13.95
C VAL A 152 -10.07 -3.05 -12.46
N ARG A 153 -8.91 -3.29 -11.87
CA ARG A 153 -8.64 -3.02 -10.45
C ARG A 153 -8.63 -1.50 -10.17
N LEU A 154 -9.27 -1.08 -9.09
CA LEU A 154 -9.36 0.33 -8.68
C LEU A 154 -8.54 0.66 -7.41
N PHE A 155 -7.79 -0.30 -6.90
CA PHE A 155 -6.94 -0.14 -5.71
C PHE A 155 -5.55 -0.71 -5.97
N THR A 156 -4.58 -0.31 -5.14
CA THR A 156 -3.26 -0.95 -5.08
C THR A 156 -3.15 -1.63 -3.72
N PRO A 157 -2.93 -2.96 -3.66
CA PRO A 157 -2.71 -3.65 -2.38
C PRO A 157 -1.50 -3.06 -1.65
N ARG A 158 -1.59 -2.97 -0.33
CA ARG A 158 -0.51 -2.50 0.54
C ARG A 158 0.02 -3.66 1.35
N GLY A 159 1.32 -3.90 1.26
CA GLY A 159 2.02 -4.88 2.10
C GLY A 159 1.97 -4.52 3.58
N ALA A 160 2.42 -5.45 4.41
CA ALA A 160 2.55 -5.21 5.84
C ALA A 160 3.47 -4.01 6.10
N LEU A 161 3.21 -3.30 7.19
CA LEU A 161 4.01 -2.12 7.58
C LEU A 161 5.52 -2.43 7.59
N TRP A 162 5.88 -3.61 8.06
CA TRP A 162 7.27 -4.06 8.13
C TRP A 162 7.91 -4.36 6.76
N ASP A 163 7.11 -4.67 5.73
CA ASP A 163 7.60 -4.94 4.37
C ASP A 163 7.81 -3.65 3.57
N SER A 164 7.15 -2.57 3.95
CA SER A 164 7.20 -1.26 3.28
C SER A 164 8.15 -0.26 3.94
N VAL A 165 8.80 -0.63 5.05
CA VAL A 165 9.65 0.28 5.81
C VAL A 165 11.05 0.32 5.21
N PHE A 166 11.65 1.49 5.23
CA PHE A 166 13.08 1.65 4.92
C PHE A 166 13.96 0.80 5.86
N ARG A 167 15.11 0.42 5.38
CA ARG A 167 16.18 -0.20 6.16
C ARG A 167 17.36 0.76 6.21
N CYS A 168 18.06 0.80 7.32
CA CYS A 168 19.25 1.63 7.47
C CYS A 168 20.34 0.86 8.21
N GLY A 169 21.56 1.32 8.05
CA GLY A 169 22.70 0.74 8.74
C GLY A 169 23.90 1.66 8.76
N LEU A 170 24.93 1.22 9.48
CA LEU A 170 26.23 1.84 9.55
C LEU A 170 27.28 0.83 9.07
N ILE A 171 28.05 1.20 8.06
CA ILE A 171 29.26 0.50 7.69
C ILE A 171 30.41 1.13 8.46
N ASN A 172 31.18 0.32 9.20
CA ASN A 172 32.42 0.71 9.84
C ASN A 172 33.51 -0.26 9.37
N ALA A 173 34.19 0.09 8.30
CA ALA A 173 35.12 -0.79 7.61
C ALA A 173 36.21 0.00 6.89
N ASN A 174 37.27 -0.70 6.46
CA ASN A 174 38.20 -0.09 5.52
C ASN A 174 37.66 -0.21 4.10
N THR A 175 37.85 0.81 3.29
CA THR A 175 37.63 0.74 1.84
C THR A 175 38.62 -0.28 1.21
N ASP A 176 38.24 -0.83 0.06
CA ASP A 176 39.21 -1.54 -0.79
C ASP A 176 40.06 -0.53 -1.59
N ASN A 177 40.92 -1.04 -2.48
CA ASN A 177 41.79 -0.25 -3.35
C ASN A 177 41.03 0.61 -4.38
N ASN A 178 39.72 0.44 -4.51
CA ASN A 178 38.85 1.21 -5.39
C ASN A 178 37.92 2.16 -4.62
N GLY A 179 38.15 2.35 -3.32
CA GLY A 179 37.31 3.17 -2.46
C GLY A 179 35.96 2.55 -2.09
N MET A 180 35.82 1.21 -2.19
CA MET A 180 34.53 0.54 -2.03
C MET A 180 34.33 0.03 -0.61
N VAL A 181 33.09 0.18 -0.13
CA VAL A 181 32.58 -0.54 1.04
C VAL A 181 31.22 -1.15 0.72
N THR A 182 30.86 -2.20 1.43
CA THR A 182 29.68 -3.01 1.11
C THR A 182 28.79 -3.22 2.33
N ALA A 183 27.49 -3.18 2.15
CA ALA A 183 26.49 -3.68 3.08
C ALA A 183 25.65 -4.76 2.41
N ASP A 184 24.98 -5.59 3.21
CA ASP A 184 23.99 -6.52 2.68
C ASP A 184 22.78 -5.76 2.16
N ASN A 185 22.20 -6.21 1.05
CA ASN A 185 20.93 -5.68 0.57
C ASN A 185 19.79 -6.33 1.39
N PRO A 186 19.12 -5.57 2.26
CA PRO A 186 18.13 -6.13 3.18
C PRO A 186 16.87 -6.65 2.50
N PHE A 187 16.64 -6.25 1.25
CA PHE A 187 15.45 -6.63 0.49
C PHE A 187 15.65 -7.86 -0.40
N GLN A 188 16.87 -8.34 -0.55
CA GLN A 188 17.24 -9.49 -1.37
C GLN A 188 16.77 -9.42 -2.84
N THR A 189 16.55 -8.20 -3.33
CA THR A 189 16.14 -7.87 -4.71
C THR A 189 16.67 -6.50 -5.08
N THR A 190 16.80 -6.22 -6.36
CA THR A 190 17.05 -4.85 -6.87
C THR A 190 15.81 -4.18 -7.39
N ASP A 191 14.71 -4.93 -7.56
CA ASP A 191 13.48 -4.42 -8.10
C ASP A 191 12.77 -3.45 -7.14
N GLY A 192 12.55 -2.22 -7.61
CA GLY A 192 11.95 -1.14 -6.84
C GLY A 192 12.80 -0.65 -5.64
N VAL A 193 14.07 -1.09 -5.53
CA VAL A 193 14.96 -0.69 -4.44
C VAL A 193 15.83 0.49 -4.87
N PHE A 194 15.98 1.46 -3.99
CA PHE A 194 17.01 2.50 -4.09
C PHE A 194 17.65 2.74 -2.74
N ALA A 195 18.90 3.18 -2.74
CA ALA A 195 19.65 3.43 -1.53
C ALA A 195 20.40 4.76 -1.60
N LEU A 196 20.52 5.40 -0.46
CA LEU A 196 21.31 6.61 -0.25
C LEU A 196 22.36 6.34 0.82
N CYS A 197 23.46 7.09 0.79
CA CYS A 197 24.46 7.02 1.84
C CYS A 197 25.05 8.39 2.15
N GLN A 198 25.65 8.47 3.34
CA GLN A 198 26.36 9.65 3.81
C GLN A 198 27.54 9.19 4.66
N LEU A 199 28.69 9.86 4.49
CA LEU A 199 29.78 9.70 5.42
C LEU A 199 29.41 10.24 6.81
N TRP A 200 29.78 9.50 7.84
CA TRP A 200 29.66 9.99 9.21
C TRP A 200 30.53 11.23 9.37
N PRO A 201 30.06 12.31 10.03
CA PRO A 201 30.92 13.44 10.38
C PRO A 201 32.17 12.93 11.15
N ASN A 202 33.37 13.33 10.72
CA ASN A 202 34.64 12.81 11.24
C ASN A 202 34.82 11.28 11.12
N GLY A 203 34.11 10.64 10.20
CA GLY A 203 34.13 9.18 9.99
C GLY A 203 35.33 8.67 9.21
N MET A 204 36.31 9.51 8.88
CA MET A 204 37.56 9.15 8.22
C MET A 204 38.77 9.38 9.11
N ALA A 205 39.69 8.43 9.14
CA ALA A 205 40.87 8.49 9.98
C ALA A 205 41.85 9.65 9.63
N ASP A 206 41.75 10.20 8.42
CA ASP A 206 42.62 11.29 7.92
C ASP A 206 41.81 12.38 7.21
N ALA A 207 40.77 12.88 7.87
CA ALA A 207 39.84 13.85 7.26
C ALA A 207 40.24 15.33 7.45
N ALA A 208 41.35 15.61 8.14
CA ALA A 208 41.74 16.99 8.47
C ALA A 208 41.92 17.84 7.20
N GLY A 209 41.02 18.81 7.00
CA GLY A 209 41.07 19.75 5.89
C GLY A 209 40.71 19.19 4.52
N LYS A 210 40.19 17.98 4.42
CA LYS A 210 39.79 17.33 3.15
C LYS A 210 38.28 17.10 3.13
N CYS A 211 37.67 17.29 1.95
CA CYS A 211 36.27 16.98 1.70
C CYS A 211 36.15 15.62 1.00
N PHE A 212 35.21 14.81 1.46
CA PHE A 212 34.92 13.49 0.89
C PHE A 212 33.43 13.38 0.59
N GLU A 213 33.09 12.57 -0.39
CA GLU A 213 31.72 12.16 -0.72
C GLU A 213 31.59 10.66 -0.78
N ALA A 214 30.42 10.15 -0.40
CA ALA A 214 30.02 8.76 -0.56
C ALA A 214 28.75 8.68 -1.40
N PHE A 215 28.66 7.67 -2.25
CA PHE A 215 27.49 7.45 -3.09
C PHE A 215 27.30 5.97 -3.38
N LEU A 216 26.06 5.57 -3.66
CA LEU A 216 25.77 4.22 -4.13
C LEU A 216 26.42 4.02 -5.49
N TRP A 217 27.34 3.04 -5.58
CA TRP A 217 28.02 2.69 -6.82
C TRP A 217 27.22 1.71 -7.65
N ASP A 218 26.83 0.60 -7.02
CA ASP A 218 25.96 -0.40 -7.61
C ASP A 218 25.19 -1.20 -6.54
N MET A 219 24.27 -2.01 -7.00
CA MET A 219 23.44 -2.85 -6.17
C MET A 219 23.19 -4.19 -6.84
N THR A 220 23.26 -5.26 -6.04
CA THR A 220 22.83 -6.61 -6.43
C THR A 220 21.71 -7.09 -5.50
N ASN A 221 21.13 -8.25 -5.77
CA ASN A 221 20.13 -8.83 -4.87
C ASN A 221 20.65 -9.03 -3.43
N SER A 222 21.95 -9.31 -3.27
CA SER A 222 22.55 -9.57 -1.97
C SER A 222 23.32 -8.41 -1.36
N ARG A 223 23.71 -7.40 -2.13
CA ARG A 223 24.64 -6.36 -1.69
C ARG A 223 24.30 -4.97 -2.18
N LEU A 224 24.58 -3.96 -1.32
CA LEU A 224 24.67 -2.54 -1.64
C LEU A 224 26.15 -2.16 -1.60
N ARG A 225 26.70 -1.61 -2.68
CA ARG A 225 28.10 -1.19 -2.75
C ARG A 225 28.21 0.31 -2.85
N PHE A 226 28.94 0.92 -1.93
CA PHE A 226 29.14 2.37 -1.86
C PHE A 226 30.59 2.69 -2.15
N ARG A 227 30.83 3.77 -2.88
CA ARG A 227 32.16 4.27 -3.17
C ARG A 227 32.40 5.62 -2.53
N ILE A 228 33.64 5.81 -2.09
CA ILE A 228 34.09 7.03 -1.43
C ILE A 228 35.24 7.63 -2.23
N ARG A 229 35.16 8.93 -2.48
CA ARG A 229 36.24 9.69 -3.13
C ARG A 229 36.46 11.02 -2.43
N ARG A 230 37.64 11.59 -2.67
CA ARG A 230 37.95 12.98 -2.33
C ARG A 230 37.30 13.92 -3.35
N VAL A 231 36.76 15.02 -2.87
CA VAL A 231 36.10 16.02 -3.73
C VAL A 231 37.12 16.91 -4.43
N ASP A 232 38.28 17.16 -3.79
CA ASP A 232 39.31 18.08 -4.29
C ASP A 232 40.11 17.54 -5.47
N ASN A 233 40.37 16.24 -5.54
CA ASN A 233 41.16 15.63 -6.60
C ASN A 233 40.48 14.43 -7.30
N LEU A 234 39.29 14.07 -6.84
CA LEU A 234 38.46 12.96 -7.35
C LEU A 234 39.09 11.56 -7.19
N ASP A 235 40.15 11.43 -6.40
CA ASP A 235 40.77 10.15 -6.10
C ASP A 235 39.89 9.28 -5.22
N TRP A 236 39.91 7.98 -5.50
CA TRP A 236 39.26 7.01 -4.62
C TRP A 236 39.99 6.89 -3.29
N VAL A 237 39.23 6.69 -2.22
CA VAL A 237 39.77 6.52 -0.87
C VAL A 237 40.27 5.08 -0.73
N ASP A 238 41.59 4.87 -0.88
CA ASP A 238 42.22 3.54 -0.84
C ASP A 238 42.51 3.09 0.60
N ARG A 239 41.98 1.92 0.97
CA ARG A 239 42.27 1.18 2.21
C ARG A 239 42.22 1.99 3.50
N GLN A 240 41.34 2.97 3.56
CA GLN A 240 41.17 3.82 4.76
C GLN A 240 39.91 3.42 5.53
N GLY A 241 39.98 3.54 6.86
CA GLY A 241 38.84 3.34 7.73
C GLY A 241 37.78 4.41 7.48
N VAL A 242 36.56 3.97 7.18
CA VAL A 242 35.42 4.85 6.94
C VAL A 242 34.22 4.44 7.76
N ARG A 243 33.37 5.40 8.08
CA ARG A 243 32.03 5.17 8.61
C ARG A 243 31.02 5.76 7.66
N VAL A 244 30.13 4.91 7.14
CA VAL A 244 29.12 5.29 6.16
C VAL A 244 27.74 4.90 6.68
N TYR A 245 26.89 5.88 6.91
CA TYR A 245 25.46 5.65 7.05
C TYR A 245 24.85 5.35 5.71
N TRP A 246 23.94 4.40 5.69
CA TRP A 246 23.11 4.17 4.52
C TRP A 246 21.66 3.96 4.92
N VAL A 247 20.78 4.30 4.00
CA VAL A 247 19.35 4.01 4.07
C VAL A 247 18.92 3.45 2.72
N ALA A 248 18.17 2.37 2.75
CA ALA A 248 17.59 1.76 1.55
C ALA A 248 16.07 1.69 1.69
N PHE A 249 15.39 1.92 0.58
CA PHE A 249 13.93 1.92 0.46
C PHE A 249 13.55 0.92 -0.62
N LYS A 250 12.42 0.27 -0.43
CA LYS A 250 11.77 -0.52 -1.48
C LYS A 250 10.43 0.12 -1.82
N GLN A 251 10.27 0.51 -3.08
CA GLN A 251 8.98 0.95 -3.58
C GLN A 251 8.03 -0.24 -3.65
N GLN A 252 6.84 -0.11 -3.11
CA GLN A 252 5.79 -1.09 -3.32
C GLN A 252 5.26 -0.94 -4.76
N SER A 253 5.31 -2.04 -5.48
CA SER A 253 4.71 -2.15 -6.82
C SER A 253 3.20 -2.28 -6.75
#